data_ca2e83cc160a05e5d36a71709e51f6f9
#
_entry.id   ca2e83cc160a05e5d36a71709e51f6f9
#
_cell.length_a   1.000
_cell.length_b   1.000
_cell.length_c   1.000
_cell.angle_alpha   90.00
_cell.angle_beta   90.00
_cell.angle_gamma   90.00
#
_symmetry.space_group_name_H-M   'P 1'
#
loop_
_entity.id
_entity.type
_entity.pdbx_description
1 polymer ?
#
loop_
_entity_poly.entity_id
_entity_poly.type
_entity_poly.pdbx_seq_one_letter_code
_entity_poly.pdbx_strand_id
1 'polypeptide(L)'
;MPVFSFAQKKIVADMLKKKCDDLHCPLFIEKRDFAVDVLEKTPSGQRFLYVNHKTGERMELFTPELNIVQTRNIGLVLFILETLFSIPLEKMRKEIKKIYIPGRFEIISKKPLRVFDPCHTPESFKNFLKSFSVIEKPSKSVLCIFLLKDKKIKTIFSMAKDAGFKKIYWIDLPVLRKKDPSSFFCKDLILSSENFSKLWKNYKGSLACVGSFYLAPLITLKRF
;
A
#
# COMPACT_ATOMS: atom_id res chain seq x y z
N MET A 1 -20.92 -19.69 -6.20
CA MET A 1 -20.54 -18.31 -5.80
C MET A 1 -19.53 -17.79 -6.82
N PRO A 2 -19.63 -16.57 -7.35
CA PRO A 2 -18.68 -16.03 -8.32
C PRO A 2 -17.31 -15.73 -7.71
N VAL A 3 -16.27 -15.76 -8.55
CA VAL A 3 -14.89 -15.42 -8.23
C VAL A 3 -14.53 -14.10 -8.92
N PHE A 4 -13.91 -13.18 -8.16
CA PHE A 4 -13.44 -11.89 -8.65
C PHE A 4 -11.93 -11.82 -8.47
N SER A 5 -11.19 -11.43 -9.51
CA SER A 5 -9.73 -11.39 -9.47
C SER A 5 -9.17 -10.16 -10.17
N PHE A 6 -8.05 -9.68 -9.67
CA PHE A 6 -7.20 -8.80 -10.46
C PHE A 6 -6.61 -9.53 -11.65
N ALA A 7 -6.15 -8.79 -12.66
CA ALA A 7 -5.38 -9.35 -13.75
C ALA A 7 -4.14 -10.08 -13.21
N GLN A 8 -4.00 -11.34 -13.57
CA GLN A 8 -2.95 -12.25 -13.09
C GLN A 8 -1.98 -12.62 -14.22
N LYS A 9 -0.83 -13.16 -13.84
CA LYS A 9 0.06 -13.82 -14.80
C LYS A 9 -0.69 -15.00 -15.44
N LYS A 10 -0.38 -15.30 -16.72
CA LYS A 10 -1.10 -16.31 -17.51
C LYS A 10 -1.30 -17.63 -16.76
N ILE A 11 -0.24 -18.19 -16.18
CA ILE A 11 -0.31 -19.47 -15.43
C ILE A 11 -1.33 -19.41 -14.27
N VAL A 12 -1.40 -18.31 -13.54
CA VAL A 12 -2.37 -18.15 -12.43
C VAL A 12 -3.78 -17.94 -12.96
N ALA A 13 -3.92 -17.16 -14.04
CA ALA A 13 -5.21 -16.95 -14.69
C ALA A 13 -5.80 -18.27 -15.25
N ASP A 14 -4.96 -19.12 -15.87
CA ASP A 14 -5.36 -20.42 -16.38
C ASP A 14 -5.78 -21.37 -15.24
N MET A 15 -5.05 -21.38 -14.13
CA MET A 15 -5.41 -22.16 -12.93
C MET A 15 -6.76 -21.70 -12.34
N LEU A 16 -6.96 -20.37 -12.20
CA LEU A 16 -8.23 -19.81 -11.72
C LEU A 16 -9.38 -20.18 -12.63
N LYS A 17 -9.18 -20.05 -13.96
CA LYS A 17 -10.19 -20.41 -14.95
C LYS A 17 -10.58 -21.88 -14.82
N LYS A 18 -9.59 -22.80 -14.87
CA LYS A 18 -9.83 -24.23 -14.71
C LYS A 18 -10.63 -24.54 -13.45
N LYS A 19 -10.21 -23.96 -12.31
CA LYS A 19 -10.90 -24.21 -11.03
C LYS A 19 -12.33 -23.67 -11.02
N CYS A 20 -12.59 -22.55 -11.66
CA CYS A 20 -13.93 -22.00 -11.79
C CYS A 20 -14.81 -22.83 -12.73
N ASP A 21 -14.24 -23.33 -13.84
CA ASP A 21 -14.94 -24.22 -14.77
C ASP A 21 -15.31 -25.54 -14.05
N ASP A 22 -14.37 -26.16 -13.32
CA ASP A 22 -14.61 -27.40 -12.54
C ASP A 22 -15.71 -27.21 -11.47
N LEU A 23 -15.83 -26.03 -10.91
CA LEU A 23 -16.82 -25.70 -9.86
C LEU A 23 -18.09 -25.03 -10.39
N HIS A 24 -18.22 -24.88 -11.70
CA HIS A 24 -19.34 -24.21 -12.37
C HIS A 24 -19.63 -22.81 -11.78
N CYS A 25 -18.58 -22.05 -11.47
CA CYS A 25 -18.71 -20.70 -10.92
C CYS A 25 -18.22 -19.62 -11.88
N PRO A 26 -18.93 -18.47 -11.98
CA PRO A 26 -18.49 -17.35 -12.82
C PRO A 26 -17.15 -16.79 -12.34
N LEU A 27 -16.26 -16.47 -13.28
CA LEU A 27 -14.98 -15.82 -13.04
C LEU A 27 -14.96 -14.43 -13.69
N PHE A 28 -14.72 -13.40 -12.88
CA PHE A 28 -14.56 -12.02 -13.32
C PHE A 28 -13.12 -11.54 -13.08
N ILE A 29 -12.52 -10.93 -14.12
CA ILE A 29 -11.10 -10.54 -14.10
C ILE A 29 -10.94 -9.09 -14.53
N GLU A 30 -10.14 -8.34 -13.76
CA GLU A 30 -9.71 -6.99 -14.13
C GLU A 30 -9.12 -6.95 -15.54
N LYS A 31 -9.34 -5.89 -16.27
CA LYS A 31 -9.03 -5.63 -17.69
C LYS A 31 -9.94 -6.36 -18.69
N ARG A 32 -10.59 -7.46 -18.31
CA ARG A 32 -11.58 -8.14 -19.14
C ARG A 32 -13.00 -7.68 -18.82
N ASP A 33 -13.36 -7.68 -17.54
CA ASP A 33 -14.72 -7.41 -17.08
C ASP A 33 -14.85 -5.99 -16.49
N PHE A 34 -13.79 -5.47 -15.92
CA PHE A 34 -13.70 -4.09 -15.41
C PHE A 34 -12.27 -3.55 -15.52
N ALA A 35 -12.11 -2.24 -15.47
CA ALA A 35 -10.81 -1.59 -15.45
C ALA A 35 -10.76 -0.41 -14.47
N VAL A 36 -9.54 -0.10 -14.01
CA VAL A 36 -9.24 1.06 -13.19
C VAL A 36 -7.97 1.73 -13.72
N ASP A 37 -8.10 2.94 -14.22
CA ASP A 37 -7.00 3.73 -14.74
C ASP A 37 -6.80 4.99 -13.89
N VAL A 38 -5.63 5.12 -13.27
CA VAL A 38 -5.29 6.31 -12.49
C VAL A 38 -4.96 7.45 -13.45
N LEU A 39 -5.78 8.51 -13.40
CA LEU A 39 -5.65 9.68 -14.25
C LEU A 39 -4.69 10.71 -13.64
N GLU A 40 -4.77 10.91 -12.32
CA GLU A 40 -4.00 11.92 -11.63
C GLU A 40 -3.67 11.49 -10.19
N LYS A 41 -2.48 11.89 -9.72
CA LYS A 41 -2.03 11.72 -8.33
C LYS A 41 -1.61 13.06 -7.76
N THR A 42 -2.19 13.41 -6.63
CA THR A 42 -1.89 14.63 -5.88
C THR A 42 -1.62 14.28 -4.41
N PRO A 43 -1.06 15.19 -3.61
CA PRO A 43 -0.92 14.97 -2.16
C PRO A 43 -2.24 14.82 -1.41
N SER A 44 -3.37 15.13 -2.03
CA SER A 44 -4.73 14.99 -1.45
C SER A 44 -5.41 13.67 -1.81
N GLY A 45 -4.89 12.92 -2.79
CA GLY A 45 -5.50 11.68 -3.25
C GLY A 45 -5.28 11.40 -4.73
N GLN A 46 -6.08 10.52 -5.29
CA GLN A 46 -6.02 10.09 -6.68
C GLN A 46 -7.34 10.27 -7.39
N ARG A 47 -7.31 10.80 -8.63
CA ARG A 47 -8.40 10.69 -9.59
C ARG A 47 -8.18 9.46 -10.47
N PHE A 48 -9.23 8.71 -10.71
CA PHE A 48 -9.17 7.51 -11.52
C PHE A 48 -10.45 7.31 -12.31
N LEU A 49 -10.33 6.68 -13.47
CA LEU A 49 -11.45 6.22 -14.28
C LEU A 49 -11.75 4.77 -13.89
N TYR A 50 -12.97 4.51 -13.49
CA TYR A 50 -13.53 3.17 -13.37
C TYR A 50 -14.36 2.86 -14.60
N VAL A 51 -14.24 1.64 -15.12
CA VAL A 51 -14.99 1.14 -16.28
C VAL A 51 -15.54 -0.24 -15.98
N ASN A 52 -16.84 -0.42 -16.09
CA ASN A 52 -17.49 -1.72 -16.11
C ASN A 52 -17.70 -2.14 -17.57
N HIS A 53 -16.91 -3.10 -18.05
CA HIS A 53 -16.97 -3.55 -19.45
C HIS A 53 -18.24 -4.35 -19.78
N LYS A 54 -18.98 -4.83 -18.78
CA LYS A 54 -20.22 -5.57 -18.98
C LYS A 54 -21.43 -4.68 -19.25
N THR A 55 -21.49 -3.57 -18.52
CA THR A 55 -22.59 -2.59 -18.66
C THR A 55 -22.24 -1.44 -19.60
N GLY A 56 -20.94 -1.24 -19.86
CA GLY A 56 -20.43 -0.07 -20.56
C GLY A 56 -20.32 1.19 -19.68
N GLU A 57 -20.69 1.09 -18.40
CA GLU A 57 -20.66 2.22 -17.49
C GLU A 57 -19.24 2.69 -17.21
N ARG A 58 -19.04 4.01 -17.23
CA ARG A 58 -17.75 4.66 -17.03
C ARG A 58 -17.91 5.86 -16.09
N MET A 59 -17.01 5.98 -15.10
CA MET A 59 -17.09 7.10 -14.18
C MET A 59 -15.71 7.55 -13.69
N GLU A 60 -15.46 8.85 -13.73
CA GLU A 60 -14.32 9.43 -13.02
C GLU A 60 -14.65 9.58 -11.54
N LEU A 61 -13.74 9.07 -10.71
CA LEU A 61 -13.86 9.00 -9.27
C LEU A 61 -12.63 9.60 -8.60
N PHE A 62 -12.80 10.02 -7.34
CA PHE A 62 -11.71 10.49 -6.50
C PHE A 62 -11.68 9.69 -5.20
N THR A 63 -10.47 9.29 -4.79
CA THR A 63 -10.20 8.70 -3.47
C THR A 63 -9.09 9.46 -2.75
N PRO A 64 -9.18 9.69 -1.43
CA PRO A 64 -8.09 10.26 -0.64
C PRO A 64 -6.91 9.30 -0.45
N GLU A 65 -7.08 8.02 -0.81
CA GLU A 65 -6.02 7.02 -0.72
C GLU A 65 -4.88 7.32 -1.70
N LEU A 66 -3.65 7.36 -1.19
CA LEU A 66 -2.47 7.69 -2.00
C LEU A 66 -1.78 6.44 -2.59
N ASN A 67 -2.02 5.27 -2.01
CA ASN A 67 -1.46 4.04 -2.51
C ASN A 67 -2.26 3.53 -3.72
N ILE A 68 -1.60 3.41 -4.89
CA ILE A 68 -2.21 2.95 -6.14
C ILE A 68 -2.88 1.57 -6.02
N VAL A 69 -2.39 0.70 -5.13
CA VAL A 69 -2.99 -0.60 -4.89
C VAL A 69 -4.41 -0.45 -4.32
N GLN A 70 -4.62 0.55 -3.45
CA GLN A 70 -5.93 0.80 -2.87
C GLN A 70 -6.93 1.30 -3.91
N THR A 71 -6.50 2.11 -4.87
CA THR A 71 -7.36 2.53 -5.98
C THR A 71 -7.86 1.34 -6.80
N ARG A 72 -6.98 0.35 -7.08
CA ARG A 72 -7.38 -0.90 -7.73
C ARG A 72 -8.31 -1.74 -6.86
N ASN A 73 -8.06 -1.82 -5.55
CA ASN A 73 -8.96 -2.51 -4.61
C ASN A 73 -10.35 -1.88 -4.61
N ILE A 74 -10.44 -0.55 -4.61
CA ILE A 74 -11.70 0.19 -4.71
C ILE A 74 -12.45 -0.22 -6.00
N GLY A 75 -11.77 -0.23 -7.15
CA GLY A 75 -12.39 -0.64 -8.41
C GLY A 75 -12.93 -2.07 -8.38
N LEU A 76 -12.20 -3.01 -7.77
CA LEU A 76 -12.68 -4.37 -7.60
C LEU A 76 -13.94 -4.42 -6.71
N VAL A 77 -13.95 -3.66 -5.61
CA VAL A 77 -15.12 -3.57 -4.72
C VAL A 77 -16.31 -2.96 -5.45
N LEU A 78 -16.12 -1.90 -6.24
CA LEU A 78 -17.17 -1.30 -7.05
C LEU A 78 -17.78 -2.33 -7.99
N PHE A 79 -16.96 -3.07 -8.72
CA PHE A 79 -17.43 -4.09 -9.63
C PHE A 79 -18.21 -5.23 -8.92
N ILE A 80 -17.77 -5.64 -7.74
CA ILE A 80 -18.47 -6.60 -6.89
C ILE A 80 -19.86 -6.07 -6.48
N LEU A 81 -19.92 -4.81 -6.01
CA LEU A 81 -21.15 -4.19 -5.54
C LEU A 81 -22.17 -4.01 -6.66
N GLU A 82 -21.73 -3.61 -7.86
CA GLU A 82 -22.58 -3.55 -9.03
C GLU A 82 -23.08 -4.94 -9.44
N THR A 83 -22.15 -5.93 -9.52
CA THR A 83 -22.47 -7.26 -10.07
C THR A 83 -23.34 -8.12 -9.16
N LEU A 84 -23.10 -8.08 -7.84
CA LEU A 84 -23.82 -8.94 -6.88
C LEU A 84 -25.00 -8.26 -6.20
N PHE A 85 -24.92 -6.94 -6.01
CA PHE A 85 -25.90 -6.22 -5.23
C PHE A 85 -26.67 -5.18 -6.03
N SER A 86 -26.35 -5.04 -7.32
CA SER A 86 -27.01 -4.06 -8.22
C SER A 86 -27.00 -2.63 -7.66
N ILE A 87 -25.93 -2.27 -6.92
CA ILE A 87 -25.79 -0.93 -6.36
C ILE A 87 -25.27 0.01 -7.45
N PRO A 88 -26.03 1.05 -7.83
CA PRO A 88 -25.62 2.00 -8.85
C PRO A 88 -24.32 2.74 -8.46
N LEU A 89 -23.42 2.92 -9.41
CA LEU A 89 -22.11 3.57 -9.22
C LEU A 89 -22.22 4.98 -8.64
N GLU A 90 -23.25 5.75 -9.06
CA GLU A 90 -23.53 7.10 -8.53
C GLU A 90 -23.77 7.12 -7.01
N LYS A 91 -24.41 6.10 -6.45
CA LYS A 91 -24.60 6.00 -5.00
C LYS A 91 -23.28 5.81 -4.26
N MET A 92 -22.32 5.10 -4.86
CA MET A 92 -21.02 4.82 -4.27
C MET A 92 -20.05 6.00 -4.37
N ARG A 93 -20.25 6.93 -5.32
CA ARG A 93 -19.35 8.06 -5.61
C ARG A 93 -19.03 8.93 -4.40
N LYS A 94 -20.02 9.20 -3.54
CA LYS A 94 -19.83 10.01 -2.32
C LYS A 94 -19.04 9.27 -1.26
N GLU A 95 -19.27 7.97 -1.14
CA GLU A 95 -18.63 7.14 -0.10
C GLU A 95 -17.17 6.87 -0.40
N ILE A 96 -16.78 6.73 -1.67
CA ILE A 96 -15.37 6.57 -2.08
C ILE A 96 -14.51 7.73 -1.59
N LYS A 97 -15.04 8.95 -1.55
CA LYS A 97 -14.33 10.14 -1.06
C LYS A 97 -14.04 10.11 0.45
N LYS A 98 -14.74 9.25 1.19
CA LYS A 98 -14.61 9.09 2.64
C LYS A 98 -13.72 7.90 3.01
N ILE A 99 -13.28 7.10 2.03
CA ILE A 99 -12.46 5.91 2.28
C ILE A 99 -11.19 6.29 3.01
N TYR A 100 -10.96 5.62 4.11
CA TYR A 100 -9.74 5.68 4.90
C TYR A 100 -9.37 4.26 5.34
N ILE A 101 -8.17 3.82 4.98
CA ILE A 101 -7.67 2.48 5.29
C ILE A 101 -6.47 2.60 6.23
N PRO A 102 -6.66 2.39 7.53
CA PRO A 102 -5.58 2.56 8.51
C PRO A 102 -4.41 1.64 8.21
N GLY A 103 -3.22 2.16 8.46
CA GLY A 103 -1.99 1.43 8.24
C GLY A 103 -1.71 1.08 6.78
N ARG A 104 -2.29 1.78 5.81
CA ARG A 104 -2.00 1.63 4.38
C ARG A 104 -1.61 2.96 3.80
N PHE A 105 -0.30 3.21 3.68
CA PHE A 105 0.26 4.52 3.32
C PHE A 105 -0.37 5.65 4.15
N GLU A 106 -0.43 5.42 5.45
CA GLU A 106 -1.11 6.33 6.37
C GLU A 106 -0.25 7.55 6.67
N ILE A 107 -0.79 8.74 6.44
CA ILE A 107 -0.18 10.00 6.88
C ILE A 107 -0.63 10.26 8.32
N ILE A 108 0.25 9.95 9.27
CA ILE A 108 0.01 10.16 10.71
C ILE A 108 0.06 11.64 11.07
N SER A 109 1.01 12.38 10.46
CA SER A 109 1.19 13.82 10.62
C SER A 109 1.67 14.45 9.32
N LYS A 110 1.21 15.66 9.04
CA LYS A 110 1.64 16.44 7.86
C LYS A 110 2.81 17.37 8.17
N LYS A 111 2.93 17.85 9.42
CA LYS A 111 3.98 18.79 9.86
C LYS A 111 4.42 18.46 11.29
N PRO A 112 5.60 17.88 11.49
CA PRO A 112 6.47 17.27 10.46
C PRO A 112 5.82 16.03 9.83
N LEU A 113 6.18 15.74 8.58
CA LEU A 113 5.58 14.61 7.87
C LEU A 113 5.92 13.27 8.56
N ARG A 114 4.91 12.47 8.80
CA ARG A 114 5.01 11.10 9.34
C ARG A 114 4.16 10.18 8.49
N VAL A 115 4.79 9.20 7.84
CA VAL A 115 4.11 8.21 7.01
C VAL A 115 4.38 6.82 7.51
N PHE A 116 3.34 6.00 7.59
CA PHE A 116 3.44 4.58 7.89
C PHE A 116 2.86 3.73 6.76
N ASP A 117 3.59 2.68 6.37
CA ASP A 117 3.10 1.64 5.45
C ASP A 117 3.73 0.30 5.79
N PRO A 118 2.99 -0.79 6.02
CA PRO A 118 3.51 -2.10 6.35
C PRO A 118 4.08 -2.86 5.14
N CYS A 119 4.44 -2.19 4.08
CA CYS A 119 5.01 -2.80 2.88
C CYS A 119 6.29 -3.59 3.21
N HIS A 120 6.31 -4.85 2.83
CA HIS A 120 7.36 -5.80 3.22
C HIS A 120 7.85 -6.69 2.08
N THR A 121 7.37 -6.47 0.86
CA THR A 121 7.86 -7.11 -0.36
C THR A 121 8.48 -6.06 -1.28
N PRO A 122 9.41 -6.42 -2.18
CA PRO A 122 9.97 -5.47 -3.14
C PRO A 122 8.90 -4.75 -3.96
N GLU A 123 7.85 -5.45 -4.36
CA GLU A 123 6.74 -4.87 -5.13
C GLU A 123 5.95 -3.85 -4.32
N SER A 124 5.55 -4.20 -3.09
CA SER A 124 4.84 -3.27 -2.21
C SER A 124 5.69 -2.06 -1.83
N PHE A 125 7.00 -2.25 -1.64
CA PHE A 125 7.93 -1.16 -1.39
C PHE A 125 8.09 -0.23 -2.61
N LYS A 126 8.12 -0.79 -3.83
CA LYS A 126 8.09 0.00 -5.07
C LYS A 126 6.85 0.88 -5.16
N ASN A 127 5.68 0.33 -4.80
CA ASN A 127 4.43 1.08 -4.77
C ASN A 127 4.43 2.16 -3.67
N PHE A 128 5.00 1.84 -2.49
CA PHE A 128 5.24 2.83 -1.43
C PHE A 128 6.10 4.00 -1.94
N LEU A 129 7.24 3.74 -2.59
CA LEU A 129 8.13 4.78 -3.13
C LEU A 129 7.40 5.68 -4.13
N LYS A 130 6.61 5.10 -5.04
CA LYS A 130 5.81 5.87 -6.00
C LYS A 130 4.81 6.79 -5.31
N SER A 131 4.15 6.33 -4.25
CA SER A 131 3.19 7.12 -3.49
C SER A 131 3.90 8.19 -2.65
N PHE A 132 5.04 7.83 -2.02
CA PHE A 132 5.82 8.72 -1.19
C PHE A 132 6.37 9.90 -1.99
N SER A 133 6.87 9.66 -3.20
CA SER A 133 7.41 10.70 -4.09
C SER A 133 6.37 11.73 -4.55
N VAL A 134 5.07 11.44 -4.40
CA VAL A 134 4.01 12.43 -4.67
C VAL A 134 3.92 13.48 -3.57
N ILE A 135 4.23 13.11 -2.33
CA ILE A 135 4.06 13.99 -1.15
C ILE A 135 5.37 14.55 -0.62
N GLU A 136 6.48 13.84 -0.80
CA GLU A 136 7.78 14.27 -0.30
C GLU A 136 8.94 13.61 -1.08
N LYS A 137 10.06 14.30 -1.20
CA LYS A 137 11.28 13.76 -1.80
C LYS A 137 11.98 12.81 -0.82
N PRO A 138 12.33 11.57 -1.21
CA PRO A 138 13.11 10.66 -0.37
C PRO A 138 14.39 11.30 0.18
N SER A 139 15.10 12.12 -0.63
CA SER A 139 16.34 12.81 -0.23
C SER A 139 16.18 13.82 0.92
N LYS A 140 14.96 14.26 1.20
CA LYS A 140 14.65 15.12 2.35
C LYS A 140 14.14 14.35 3.58
N SER A 141 14.01 13.03 3.46
CA SER A 141 13.32 12.20 4.43
C SER A 141 14.22 11.12 5.00
N VAL A 142 13.92 10.72 6.22
CA VAL A 142 14.52 9.56 6.88
C VAL A 142 13.56 8.38 6.74
N LEU A 143 14.11 7.20 6.44
CA LEU A 143 13.38 5.95 6.35
C LEU A 143 13.70 5.06 7.55
N CYS A 144 12.70 4.55 8.22
CA CYS A 144 12.80 3.54 9.27
C CYS A 144 12.20 2.23 8.76
N ILE A 145 12.96 1.12 8.85
CA ILE A 145 12.57 -0.17 8.30
C ILE A 145 12.58 -1.24 9.39
N PHE A 146 11.55 -2.07 9.42
CA PHE A 146 11.53 -3.34 10.14
C PHE A 146 10.95 -4.44 9.25
N LEU A 147 11.66 -5.57 9.10
CA LEU A 147 11.21 -6.71 8.31
C LEU A 147 11.38 -8.02 9.07
N LEU A 148 10.45 -8.93 8.88
CA LEU A 148 10.56 -10.29 9.39
C LEU A 148 11.62 -11.11 8.61
N LYS A 149 12.09 -12.21 9.21
CA LYS A 149 13.20 -13.04 8.73
C LYS A 149 13.01 -13.56 7.29
N ASP A 150 11.79 -13.86 6.88
CA ASP A 150 11.44 -14.43 5.59
C ASP A 150 11.39 -13.40 4.44
N LYS A 151 11.58 -12.12 4.72
CA LYS A 151 11.45 -11.03 3.72
C LYS A 151 12.77 -10.76 2.99
N LYS A 152 12.65 -10.23 1.77
CA LYS A 152 13.79 -9.90 0.88
C LYS A 152 14.46 -8.58 1.27
N ILE A 153 15.10 -8.54 2.45
CA ILE A 153 15.68 -7.30 3.00
C ILE A 153 16.74 -6.68 2.08
N LYS A 154 17.64 -7.48 1.48
CA LYS A 154 18.69 -6.97 0.58
C LYS A 154 18.11 -6.13 -0.54
N THR A 155 17.06 -6.65 -1.20
CA THR A 155 16.40 -5.97 -2.30
C THR A 155 15.72 -4.68 -1.85
N ILE A 156 14.97 -4.72 -0.73
CA ILE A 156 14.28 -3.53 -0.21
C ILE A 156 15.28 -2.46 0.23
N PHE A 157 16.38 -2.87 0.87
CA PHE A 157 17.42 -1.94 1.30
C PHE A 157 18.16 -1.29 0.12
N SER A 158 18.48 -2.07 -0.95
CA SER A 158 19.02 -1.51 -2.18
C SER A 158 18.06 -0.49 -2.78
N MET A 159 16.78 -0.84 -2.94
CA MET A 159 15.77 0.08 -3.46
C MET A 159 15.64 1.36 -2.62
N ALA A 160 15.79 1.27 -1.30
CA ALA A 160 15.75 2.44 -0.41
C ALA A 160 16.99 3.35 -0.60
N LYS A 161 18.17 2.76 -0.80
CA LYS A 161 19.39 3.50 -1.14
C LYS A 161 19.27 4.20 -2.50
N ASP A 162 18.80 3.46 -3.50
CA ASP A 162 18.64 3.96 -4.87
C ASP A 162 17.59 5.10 -4.94
N ALA A 163 16.58 5.05 -4.08
CA ALA A 163 15.61 6.14 -3.92
C ALA A 163 16.22 7.39 -3.26
N GLY A 164 17.41 7.29 -2.68
CA GLY A 164 18.17 8.41 -2.13
C GLY A 164 17.66 8.95 -0.80
N PHE A 165 17.09 8.11 0.08
CA PHE A 165 16.70 8.57 1.42
C PHE A 165 17.90 9.17 2.17
N LYS A 166 17.66 10.30 2.87
CA LYS A 166 18.69 11.03 3.63
C LYS A 166 19.41 10.15 4.65
N LYS A 167 18.67 9.28 5.31
CA LYS A 167 19.17 8.26 6.24
C LYS A 167 18.20 7.07 6.29
N ILE A 168 18.74 5.87 6.50
CA ILE A 168 17.94 4.65 6.62
C ILE A 168 18.30 4.00 7.94
N TYR A 169 17.31 3.84 8.83
CA TYR A 169 17.44 3.14 10.09
C TYR A 169 16.75 1.79 10.04
N TRP A 170 17.38 0.80 10.64
CA TRP A 170 16.72 -0.44 11.04
C TRP A 170 16.10 -0.28 12.43
N ILE A 171 14.89 -0.79 12.61
CA ILE A 171 14.26 -0.84 13.93
C ILE A 171 14.40 -2.24 14.47
N ASP A 172 15.04 -2.39 15.63
CA ASP A 172 15.14 -3.69 16.31
C ASP A 172 13.99 -3.88 17.28
N LEU A 173 13.08 -4.80 16.96
CA LEU A 173 11.94 -5.17 17.80
C LEU A 173 12.18 -6.52 18.48
N PRO A 174 11.71 -6.69 19.73
CA PRO A 174 11.82 -7.95 20.45
C PRO A 174 10.77 -8.97 19.99
N VAL A 175 10.86 -9.40 18.72
CA VAL A 175 9.94 -10.39 18.14
C VAL A 175 10.70 -11.62 17.66
N LEU A 176 10.12 -12.82 17.86
CA LEU A 176 10.78 -14.12 17.61
C LEU A 176 11.24 -14.30 16.15
N ARG A 177 10.51 -13.75 15.18
CA ARG A 177 10.81 -13.88 13.73
C ARG A 177 11.50 -12.67 13.14
N LYS A 178 12.20 -11.86 13.94
CA LYS A 178 12.97 -10.73 13.43
C LYS A 178 14.15 -11.18 12.57
N LYS A 179 14.50 -10.36 11.60
CA LYS A 179 15.75 -10.51 10.81
C LYS A 179 16.88 -9.86 11.57
N ASP A 180 18.05 -10.52 11.59
CA ASP A 180 19.28 -9.89 12.07
C ASP A 180 19.74 -8.82 11.06
N PRO A 181 19.84 -7.56 11.46
CA PRO A 181 20.24 -6.47 10.59
C PRO A 181 21.76 -6.30 10.45
N SER A 182 22.58 -6.97 11.29
CA SER A 182 24.02 -6.72 11.43
C SER A 182 24.81 -6.86 10.13
N SER A 183 24.35 -7.72 9.22
CA SER A 183 24.95 -7.91 7.89
C SER A 183 24.63 -6.79 6.88
N PHE A 184 23.76 -5.82 7.21
CA PHE A 184 23.32 -4.77 6.30
C PHE A 184 23.42 -3.36 6.88
N PHE A 185 23.40 -3.24 8.22
CA PHE A 185 23.37 -1.97 8.93
C PHE A 185 24.53 -1.91 9.93
N CYS A 186 25.21 -0.76 9.98
CA CYS A 186 26.11 -0.45 11.09
C CYS A 186 25.33 -0.27 12.38
N LYS A 187 25.97 -0.48 13.56
CA LYS A 187 25.30 -0.41 14.86
C LYS A 187 24.60 0.93 15.11
N ASP A 188 25.18 2.04 14.68
CA ASP A 188 24.62 3.38 14.80
C ASP A 188 23.35 3.63 13.95
N LEU A 189 23.06 2.74 13.01
CA LEU A 189 21.85 2.75 12.20
C LEU A 189 20.79 1.75 12.69
N ILE A 190 21.05 1.04 13.79
CA ILE A 190 20.10 0.12 14.42
C ILE A 190 19.49 0.81 15.63
N LEU A 191 18.19 1.02 15.63
CA LEU A 191 17.45 1.66 16.71
C LEU A 191 16.67 0.63 17.51
N SER A 192 16.81 0.66 18.83
CA SER A 192 15.86 -0.02 19.72
C SER A 192 14.45 0.58 19.55
N SER A 193 13.44 -0.15 20.00
CA SER A 193 12.04 0.35 20.02
C SER A 193 11.88 1.68 20.74
N GLU A 194 12.62 1.86 21.84
CA GLU A 194 12.62 3.11 22.62
C GLU A 194 13.25 4.27 21.83
N ASN A 195 14.45 4.06 21.26
CA ASN A 195 15.14 5.07 20.47
C ASN A 195 14.36 5.44 19.20
N PHE A 196 13.70 4.45 18.57
CA PHE A 196 12.79 4.72 17.46
C PHE A 196 11.61 5.58 17.90
N SER A 197 10.97 5.27 19.03
CA SER A 197 9.84 6.06 19.55
C SER A 197 10.25 7.50 19.87
N LYS A 198 11.46 7.72 20.41
CA LYS A 198 12.03 9.05 20.63
C LYS A 198 12.26 9.79 19.30
N LEU A 199 12.86 9.11 18.33
CA LEU A 199 13.06 9.66 16.97
C LEU A 199 11.72 10.02 16.32
N TRP A 200 10.76 9.11 16.35
CA TRP A 200 9.44 9.29 15.74
C TRP A 200 8.70 10.53 16.26
N LYS A 201 8.77 10.75 17.57
CA LYS A 201 8.11 11.89 18.22
C LYS A 201 8.86 13.22 18.01
N ASN A 202 10.19 13.21 18.09
CA ASN A 202 10.98 14.43 18.28
C ASN A 202 11.70 14.92 17.01
N TYR A 203 11.87 14.09 15.99
CA TYR A 203 12.55 14.49 14.76
C TYR A 203 11.76 15.59 14.04
N LYS A 204 12.43 16.69 13.69
CA LYS A 204 11.78 17.86 13.07
C LYS A 204 11.60 17.74 11.56
N GLY A 205 12.24 16.77 10.90
CA GLY A 205 12.09 16.49 9.47
C GLY A 205 11.06 15.42 9.15
N SER A 206 10.99 15.07 7.88
CA SER A 206 10.09 14.02 7.36
C SER A 206 10.60 12.62 7.70
N LEU A 207 9.72 11.77 8.22
CA LEU A 207 9.97 10.35 8.52
C LEU A 207 8.96 9.45 7.81
N ALA A 208 9.47 8.39 7.21
CA ALA A 208 8.68 7.26 6.74
C ALA A 208 9.04 6.01 7.56
N CYS A 209 8.04 5.22 7.92
CA CYS A 209 8.20 3.98 8.66
C CYS A 209 7.54 2.84 7.88
N VAL A 210 8.31 1.79 7.56
CA VAL A 210 7.84 0.72 6.66
C VAL A 210 8.20 -0.68 7.16
N GLY A 211 7.46 -1.69 6.66
CA GLY A 211 7.85 -3.09 6.66
C GLY A 211 6.97 -4.03 7.45
N SER A 212 6.33 -3.62 8.53
CA SER A 212 5.45 -4.52 9.28
C SER A 212 4.48 -3.79 10.20
N PHE A 213 3.31 -4.38 10.41
CA PHE A 213 2.36 -3.94 11.44
C PHE A 213 2.89 -4.07 12.88
N TYR A 214 3.95 -4.83 13.13
CA TYR A 214 4.61 -4.84 14.44
C TYR A 214 5.14 -3.46 14.88
N LEU A 215 5.28 -2.52 13.95
CA LEU A 215 5.66 -1.14 14.25
C LEU A 215 4.48 -0.28 14.73
N ALA A 216 3.24 -0.69 14.45
CA ALA A 216 2.05 0.10 14.75
C ALA A 216 1.91 0.50 16.24
N PRO A 217 2.24 -0.34 17.24
CA PRO A 217 2.19 0.06 18.65
C PRO A 217 3.18 1.17 19.03
N LEU A 218 4.26 1.35 18.26
CA LEU A 218 5.29 2.36 18.51
C LEU A 218 4.99 3.71 17.85
N ILE A 219 3.98 3.76 16.98
CA ILE A 219 3.52 4.94 16.29
C ILE A 219 2.05 5.18 16.63
N THR A 220 1.65 6.44 16.68
CA THR A 220 0.24 6.77 16.91
C THR A 220 -0.49 6.68 15.57
N LEU A 221 -1.19 5.58 15.33
CA LEU A 221 -2.15 5.50 14.23
C LEU A 221 -3.40 6.30 14.60
N LYS A 222 -4.04 6.90 13.60
CA LYS A 222 -5.35 7.53 13.82
C LYS A 222 -6.31 6.45 14.30
N ARG A 223 -6.91 6.67 15.48
CA ARG A 223 -7.99 5.81 15.97
C ARG A 223 -9.28 6.20 15.26
N PHE A 224 -10.08 5.18 14.96
CA PHE A 224 -11.43 5.35 14.42
C PHE A 224 -12.35 6.00 15.44
#